data_72f6ad631b3ca763eb2808266630582b
#
_entry.id   72f6ad631b3ca763eb2808266630582b
#
_cell.length_a   1.000
_cell.length_b   1.000
_cell.length_c   1.000
_cell.angle_alpha   90.00
_cell.angle_beta   90.00
_cell.angle_gamma   90.00
#
_symmetry.space_group_name_H-M   'P 1'
#
loop_
_entity.id
_entity.type
_entity.pdbx_description
1 polymer ?
#
loop_
_entity_poly.entity_id
_entity_poly.type
_entity_poly.pdbx_seq_one_letter_code
_entity_poly.pdbx_strand_id
1 'polypeptide(L)'
;MQPFRLILANNGTSSPVDHRPLIIGLHGGCYDHQYFDALPKYSASVASNAFGVPFITIDRPSYGGTSCVLPIPHGSDFTQESAKLLHRFILPKLWSEFGAPNGCNCVMLLSHSLGVMTGVAVGAIHAQDGTPGYPFGGLIASGMGDVQSKAMSGIIPSYPTVDENHGLCPVDQKDAFMFKPGTYALAMLKESSRLNAICPMPEIIGFATEWMPIWKEKWTPPVKAPVMHSLVEDDPFFEADEKEIDRCVRAFTNSVRVDGSLLCSAPHCVELSHWAQGWYARCFGFAMECSVNFSVKA
;
A
#
# COMPACT_ATOMS: atom_id res chain seq x y z
N MET A 1 5.31 0.90 -21.41
CA MET A 1 5.91 0.88 -20.04
C MET A 1 5.43 -0.38 -19.35
N GLN A 2 6.26 -1.13 -18.63
CA GLN A 2 5.75 -2.31 -17.89
C GLN A 2 5.04 -1.81 -16.65
N PRO A 3 3.81 -2.30 -16.35
CA PRO A 3 2.97 -1.80 -15.25
C PRO A 3 3.40 -2.32 -13.85
N PHE A 4 4.56 -2.95 -13.77
CA PHE A 4 5.12 -3.44 -12.52
C PHE A 4 6.65 -3.50 -12.60
N ARG A 5 7.29 -3.43 -11.44
CA ARG A 5 8.71 -3.71 -11.26
C ARG A 5 8.89 -4.89 -10.33
N LEU A 6 9.61 -5.89 -10.78
CA LEU A 6 9.99 -7.05 -9.99
C LEU A 6 11.33 -6.76 -9.31
N ILE A 7 11.34 -6.81 -8.00
CA ILE A 7 12.54 -6.78 -7.18
C ILE A 7 12.71 -8.20 -6.64
N LEU A 8 13.47 -9.02 -7.36
CA LEU A 8 13.85 -10.32 -6.85
C LEU A 8 15.12 -10.17 -6.02
N ALA A 9 15.12 -10.73 -4.83
CA ALA A 9 16.35 -10.99 -4.13
C ALA A 9 17.24 -11.83 -5.05
N ASN A 10 18.49 -11.41 -5.26
CA ASN A 10 19.48 -12.10 -6.10
C ASN A 10 19.82 -13.45 -5.48
N ASN A 11 19.11 -14.49 -5.85
CA ASN A 11 19.23 -15.81 -5.23
C ASN A 11 19.65 -16.88 -6.21
N GLY A 12 20.91 -17.16 -6.18
CA GLY A 12 21.32 -18.53 -6.39
C GLY A 12 20.65 -19.45 -5.36
N THR A 13 19.71 -20.23 -5.80
CA THR A 13 19.29 -21.58 -5.37
C THR A 13 18.93 -21.91 -3.91
N SER A 14 19.21 -21.13 -2.87
CA SER A 14 18.69 -21.38 -1.52
C SER A 14 18.48 -20.11 -0.74
N SER A 15 17.21 -19.73 -0.53
CA SER A 15 16.87 -18.74 0.49
C SER A 15 17.16 -19.33 1.86
N PRO A 16 17.77 -18.59 2.80
CA PRO A 16 17.93 -19.04 4.18
C PRO A 16 16.60 -19.07 4.95
N VAL A 17 15.51 -18.67 4.32
CA VAL A 17 14.18 -18.57 4.95
C VAL A 17 13.26 -19.65 4.39
N ASP A 18 12.87 -20.62 5.25
CA ASP A 18 12.00 -21.74 4.88
C ASP A 18 10.57 -21.32 4.55
N HIS A 19 10.08 -20.29 5.23
CA HIS A 19 8.74 -19.73 5.02
C HIS A 19 8.88 -18.28 4.62
N ARG A 20 8.65 -17.97 3.35
CA ARG A 20 8.75 -16.60 2.86
C ARG A 20 7.51 -16.16 2.11
N PRO A 21 7.03 -14.93 2.33
CA PRO A 21 5.94 -14.35 1.56
C PRO A 21 6.43 -13.83 0.21
N LEU A 22 5.49 -13.63 -0.73
CA LEU A 22 5.63 -12.67 -1.80
C LEU A 22 5.04 -11.34 -1.31
N ILE A 23 5.84 -10.28 -1.20
CA ILE A 23 5.34 -8.96 -0.81
C ILE A 23 5.01 -8.16 -2.07
N ILE A 24 3.79 -7.58 -2.11
CA ILE A 24 3.32 -6.74 -3.22
C ILE A 24 3.05 -5.34 -2.70
N GLY A 25 3.73 -4.34 -3.27
CA GLY A 25 3.61 -2.93 -2.92
C GLY A 25 2.49 -2.23 -3.68
N LEU A 26 1.58 -1.57 -2.95
CA LEU A 26 0.49 -0.72 -3.45
C LEU A 26 0.77 0.73 -3.06
N HIS A 27 1.18 1.55 -4.02
CA HIS A 27 1.54 2.97 -3.82
C HIS A 27 0.34 3.84 -3.43
N GLY A 28 0.61 5.05 -2.93
CA GLY A 28 -0.39 6.07 -2.62
C GLY A 28 -0.90 6.82 -3.84
N GLY A 29 -1.71 7.85 -3.63
CA GLY A 29 -2.13 8.77 -4.67
C GLY A 29 -0.96 9.57 -5.25
N CYS A 30 -1.04 9.98 -6.50
CA CYS A 30 0.00 10.74 -7.22
C CYS A 30 1.33 10.01 -7.42
N TYR A 31 1.37 8.70 -7.18
CA TYR A 31 2.54 7.84 -7.39
C TYR A 31 2.20 6.67 -8.30
N ASP A 32 3.23 5.92 -8.70
CA ASP A 32 3.16 4.69 -9.48
C ASP A 32 4.05 3.60 -8.87
N HIS A 33 4.28 2.50 -9.59
CA HIS A 33 5.13 1.41 -9.17
C HIS A 33 6.56 1.82 -8.76
N GLN A 34 7.04 3.00 -9.18
CA GLN A 34 8.38 3.48 -8.85
C GLN A 34 8.49 4.00 -7.41
N TYR A 35 7.37 4.20 -6.70
CA TYR A 35 7.32 4.70 -5.33
C TYR A 35 8.23 3.91 -4.37
N PHE A 36 8.17 2.60 -4.42
CA PHE A 36 8.97 1.73 -3.54
C PHE A 36 10.41 1.52 -4.00
N ASP A 37 10.82 2.17 -5.10
CA ASP A 37 12.16 2.06 -5.69
C ASP A 37 12.65 3.41 -6.25
N ALA A 38 12.38 4.47 -5.50
CA ALA A 38 12.63 5.84 -5.91
C ALA A 38 14.13 6.15 -6.08
N LEU A 39 14.94 5.74 -5.10
CA LEU A 39 16.40 5.88 -5.08
C LEU A 39 17.02 4.63 -4.43
N PRO A 40 18.27 4.25 -4.76
CA PRO A 40 18.91 3.06 -4.21
C PRO A 40 18.88 2.97 -2.68
N LYS A 41 19.06 4.11 -1.97
CA LYS A 41 19.04 4.17 -0.50
C LYS A 41 17.64 4.05 0.10
N TYR A 42 16.60 4.29 -0.68
CA TYR A 42 15.19 4.28 -0.29
C TYR A 42 14.42 3.16 -0.98
N SER A 43 15.12 2.27 -1.66
CA SER A 43 14.49 1.14 -2.35
C SER A 43 14.14 0.01 -1.40
N ALA A 44 12.97 -0.58 -1.57
CA ALA A 44 12.58 -1.83 -0.94
C ALA A 44 13.53 -2.99 -1.31
N SER A 45 14.30 -2.86 -2.40
CA SER A 45 15.29 -3.85 -2.84
C SER A 45 16.37 -4.12 -1.79
N VAL A 46 16.70 -3.14 -0.95
CA VAL A 46 17.68 -3.31 0.14
C VAL A 46 17.18 -4.37 1.13
N ALA A 47 15.96 -4.22 1.63
CA ALA A 47 15.36 -5.19 2.55
C ALA A 47 15.05 -6.53 1.84
N SER A 48 14.53 -6.49 0.61
CA SER A 48 14.27 -7.68 -0.21
C SER A 48 15.53 -8.55 -0.35
N ASN A 49 16.66 -7.94 -0.70
CA ASN A 49 17.93 -8.65 -0.83
C ASN A 49 18.46 -9.15 0.52
N ALA A 50 18.38 -8.33 1.58
CA ALA A 50 18.86 -8.68 2.90
C ALA A 50 18.14 -9.88 3.51
N PHE A 51 16.82 -9.95 3.34
CA PHE A 51 15.98 -11.03 3.89
C PHE A 51 15.74 -12.19 2.91
N GLY A 52 16.12 -12.06 1.64
CA GLY A 52 15.82 -13.06 0.61
C GLY A 52 14.32 -13.21 0.32
N VAL A 53 13.52 -12.15 0.51
CA VAL A 53 12.08 -12.13 0.33
C VAL A 53 11.72 -11.34 -0.94
N PRO A 54 11.03 -11.96 -1.93
CA PRO A 54 10.64 -11.28 -3.15
C PRO A 54 9.69 -10.11 -2.88
N PHE A 55 9.91 -9.00 -3.58
CA PHE A 55 9.07 -7.81 -3.55
C PHE A 55 8.68 -7.41 -4.98
N ILE A 56 7.40 -7.16 -5.20
CA ILE A 56 6.88 -6.64 -6.47
C ILE A 56 6.15 -5.34 -6.16
N THR A 57 6.45 -4.28 -6.89
CA THR A 57 5.68 -3.06 -6.88
C THR A 57 4.90 -2.94 -8.18
N ILE A 58 3.64 -2.54 -8.11
CA ILE A 58 2.73 -2.47 -9.25
C ILE A 58 2.10 -1.07 -9.38
N ASP A 59 1.73 -0.72 -10.60
CA ASP A 59 0.76 0.34 -10.81
C ASP A 59 -0.60 -0.17 -10.35
N ARG A 60 -1.23 0.54 -9.41
CA ARG A 60 -2.58 0.17 -8.98
C ARG A 60 -3.58 0.35 -10.13
N PRO A 61 -4.75 -0.32 -10.11
CA PRO A 61 -5.77 -0.14 -11.15
C PRO A 61 -6.03 1.33 -11.48
N SER A 62 -6.13 1.64 -12.76
CA SER A 62 -6.27 3.00 -13.33
C SER A 62 -5.06 3.92 -13.17
N TYR A 63 -3.93 3.42 -12.69
CA TYR A 63 -2.63 4.13 -12.69
C TYR A 63 -1.68 3.54 -13.73
N GLY A 64 -0.80 4.38 -14.24
CA GLY A 64 0.31 3.96 -15.09
C GLY A 64 -0.12 3.09 -16.27
N GLY A 65 0.45 1.89 -16.35
CA GLY A 65 0.16 0.91 -17.41
C GLY A 65 -0.92 -0.12 -17.07
N THR A 66 -1.55 -0.03 -15.88
CA THR A 66 -2.55 -1.00 -15.44
C THR A 66 -3.94 -0.70 -16.01
N SER A 67 -4.76 -1.74 -16.17
CA SER A 67 -6.11 -1.61 -16.69
C SER A 67 -6.95 -0.62 -15.89
N CYS A 68 -7.73 0.19 -16.61
CA CYS A 68 -8.65 1.15 -16.03
C CYS A 68 -9.94 0.45 -15.56
N VAL A 69 -10.42 0.82 -14.37
CA VAL A 69 -11.70 0.32 -13.82
C VAL A 69 -12.90 1.21 -14.16
N LEU A 70 -12.64 2.28 -14.92
CA LEU A 70 -13.70 3.23 -15.31
C LEU A 70 -14.37 2.79 -16.63
N PRO A 71 -15.68 3.10 -16.79
CA PRO A 71 -16.59 3.76 -15.83
C PRO A 71 -16.97 2.83 -14.67
N ILE A 72 -17.17 3.41 -13.47
CA ILE A 72 -17.60 2.65 -12.29
C ILE A 72 -19.04 2.14 -12.50
N PRO A 73 -19.30 0.84 -12.29
CA PRO A 73 -20.65 0.29 -12.36
C PRO A 73 -21.59 0.92 -11.33
N HIS A 74 -22.88 1.04 -11.70
CA HIS A 74 -23.88 1.56 -10.77
C HIS A 74 -23.93 0.74 -9.47
N GLY A 75 -23.94 1.41 -8.34
CA GLY A 75 -23.96 0.79 -7.01
C GLY A 75 -22.59 0.25 -6.53
N SER A 76 -21.51 0.57 -7.24
CA SER A 76 -20.14 0.27 -6.84
C SER A 76 -19.34 1.57 -6.64
N ASP A 77 -18.12 1.46 -6.14
CA ASP A 77 -17.19 2.56 -5.96
C ASP A 77 -15.82 2.22 -6.56
N PHE A 78 -14.96 3.23 -6.71
CA PHE A 78 -13.62 3.05 -7.29
C PHE A 78 -12.77 2.05 -6.51
N THR A 79 -12.79 2.13 -5.18
CA THR A 79 -12.03 1.24 -4.30
C THR A 79 -12.47 -0.21 -4.48
N GLN A 80 -13.79 -0.44 -4.53
CA GLN A 80 -14.36 -1.76 -4.72
C GLN A 80 -13.98 -2.37 -6.06
N GLU A 81 -14.06 -1.62 -7.16
CA GLU A 81 -13.71 -2.15 -8.49
C GLU A 81 -12.20 -2.37 -8.63
N SER A 82 -11.38 -1.45 -8.07
CA SER A 82 -9.92 -1.64 -8.01
C SER A 82 -9.54 -2.89 -7.23
N ALA A 83 -10.16 -3.10 -6.07
CA ALA A 83 -9.92 -4.31 -5.27
C ALA A 83 -10.37 -5.60 -5.97
N LYS A 84 -11.51 -5.58 -6.67
CA LYS A 84 -11.98 -6.72 -7.48
C LYS A 84 -11.00 -7.05 -8.62
N LEU A 85 -10.49 -6.03 -9.33
CA LEU A 85 -9.51 -6.24 -10.40
C LEU A 85 -8.22 -6.84 -9.87
N LEU A 86 -7.70 -6.30 -8.74
CA LEU A 86 -6.53 -6.87 -8.08
C LEU A 86 -6.79 -8.31 -7.64
N HIS A 87 -7.85 -8.55 -6.90
CA HIS A 87 -8.15 -9.84 -6.30
C HIS A 87 -8.37 -10.95 -7.33
N ARG A 88 -9.13 -10.65 -8.39
CA ARG A 88 -9.54 -11.69 -9.37
C ARG A 88 -8.53 -11.95 -10.46
N PHE A 89 -7.69 -10.97 -10.80
CA PHE A 89 -6.84 -11.07 -11.98
C PHE A 89 -5.37 -10.81 -11.71
N ILE A 90 -5.03 -9.71 -11.02
CA ILE A 90 -3.63 -9.29 -10.90
C ILE A 90 -2.89 -10.16 -9.86
N LEU A 91 -3.43 -10.29 -8.65
CA LEU A 91 -2.77 -11.03 -7.58
C LEU A 91 -2.65 -12.54 -7.88
N PRO A 92 -3.67 -13.24 -8.43
CA PRO A 92 -3.50 -14.61 -8.87
C PRO A 92 -2.42 -14.78 -9.93
N LYS A 93 -2.32 -13.84 -10.87
CA LYS A 93 -1.28 -13.86 -11.92
C LYS A 93 0.11 -13.67 -11.32
N LEU A 94 0.29 -12.67 -10.46
CA LEU A 94 1.57 -12.45 -9.78
C LEU A 94 1.96 -13.64 -8.89
N TRP A 95 1.00 -14.23 -8.21
CA TRP A 95 1.23 -15.44 -7.42
C TRP A 95 1.71 -16.60 -8.29
N SER A 96 1.03 -16.89 -9.39
CA SER A 96 1.38 -18.01 -10.28
C SER A 96 2.70 -17.82 -10.99
N GLU A 97 3.10 -16.58 -11.30
CA GLU A 97 4.33 -16.31 -12.03
C GLU A 97 5.54 -16.08 -11.12
N PHE A 98 5.33 -15.48 -9.94
CA PHE A 98 6.45 -15.03 -9.10
C PHE A 98 6.38 -15.58 -7.67
N GLY A 99 5.21 -15.86 -7.13
CA GLY A 99 5.09 -16.38 -5.77
C GLY A 99 5.43 -17.87 -5.68
N ALA A 100 4.57 -18.70 -6.22
CA ALA A 100 4.72 -20.14 -6.18
C ALA A 100 6.04 -20.66 -6.80
N PRO A 101 6.48 -20.19 -7.99
CA PRO A 101 7.76 -20.64 -8.56
C PRO A 101 9.00 -20.26 -7.74
N ASN A 102 8.92 -19.21 -6.93
CA ASN A 102 9.99 -18.79 -6.03
C ASN A 102 9.87 -19.39 -4.62
N GLY A 103 9.00 -20.38 -4.41
CA GLY A 103 8.83 -21.05 -3.13
C GLY A 103 8.22 -20.17 -2.04
N CYS A 104 7.47 -19.15 -2.41
CA CYS A 104 6.67 -18.37 -1.44
C CYS A 104 5.46 -19.19 -1.00
N ASN A 105 4.99 -18.98 0.23
CA ASN A 105 3.82 -19.69 0.76
C ASN A 105 2.58 -18.80 0.90
N CYS A 106 2.72 -17.48 0.82
CA CYS A 106 1.59 -16.54 0.81
C CYS A 106 1.95 -15.20 0.14
N VAL A 107 0.91 -14.41 -0.13
CA VAL A 107 1.00 -13.03 -0.59
C VAL A 107 0.76 -12.09 0.59
N MET A 108 1.64 -11.10 0.77
CA MET A 108 1.49 -9.98 1.68
C MET A 108 1.32 -8.69 0.89
N LEU A 109 0.36 -7.85 1.26
CA LEU A 109 0.24 -6.51 0.68
C LEU A 109 0.94 -5.48 1.57
N LEU A 110 1.82 -4.66 1.00
CA LEU A 110 2.35 -3.44 1.61
C LEU A 110 1.68 -2.25 0.93
N SER A 111 0.75 -1.63 1.63
CA SER A 111 -0.13 -0.58 1.11
C SER A 111 0.17 0.75 1.78
N HIS A 112 0.35 1.81 0.98
CA HIS A 112 0.62 3.15 1.47
C HIS A 112 -0.49 4.13 1.07
N SER A 113 -0.92 5.00 2.01
CA SER A 113 -1.85 6.11 1.75
C SER A 113 -3.14 5.62 1.05
N LEU A 114 -3.54 6.19 -0.08
CA LEU A 114 -4.73 5.73 -0.84
C LEU A 114 -4.65 4.26 -1.26
N GLY A 115 -3.45 3.68 -1.37
CA GLY A 115 -3.28 2.25 -1.58
C GLY A 115 -3.83 1.37 -0.45
N VAL A 116 -3.95 1.91 0.77
CA VAL A 116 -4.54 1.21 1.92
C VAL A 116 -6.01 0.90 1.67
N MET A 117 -6.76 1.81 1.06
CA MET A 117 -8.16 1.57 0.71
C MET A 117 -8.31 0.30 -0.13
N THR A 118 -7.53 0.23 -1.20
CA THR A 118 -7.54 -0.94 -2.08
C THR A 118 -7.04 -2.20 -1.37
N GLY A 119 -5.96 -2.12 -0.58
CA GLY A 119 -5.40 -3.26 0.16
C GLY A 119 -6.36 -3.84 1.19
N VAL A 120 -7.05 -3.00 1.97
CA VAL A 120 -8.08 -3.44 2.94
C VAL A 120 -9.26 -4.08 2.23
N ALA A 121 -9.76 -3.45 1.13
CA ALA A 121 -10.86 -4.00 0.35
C ALA A 121 -10.49 -5.35 -0.29
N VAL A 122 -9.24 -5.54 -0.75
CA VAL A 122 -8.73 -6.85 -1.22
C VAL A 122 -8.78 -7.87 -0.09
N GLY A 123 -8.31 -7.54 1.11
CA GLY A 123 -8.36 -8.44 2.27
C GLY A 123 -9.79 -8.85 2.64
N ALA A 124 -10.73 -7.91 2.56
CA ALA A 124 -12.15 -8.16 2.80
C ALA A 124 -12.77 -9.09 1.73
N ILE A 125 -12.52 -8.81 0.45
CA ILE A 125 -13.03 -9.62 -0.67
C ILE A 125 -12.43 -11.03 -0.62
N HIS A 126 -11.12 -11.14 -0.40
CA HIS A 126 -10.44 -12.42 -0.27
C HIS A 126 -11.03 -13.30 0.83
N ALA A 127 -11.32 -12.71 2.00
CA ALA A 127 -11.90 -13.45 3.13
C ALA A 127 -13.34 -13.94 2.88
N GLN A 128 -14.03 -13.35 1.92
CA GLN A 128 -15.40 -13.70 1.50
C GLN A 128 -15.43 -14.63 0.27
N ASP A 129 -14.30 -14.76 -0.44
CA ASP A 129 -14.19 -15.65 -1.60
C ASP A 129 -13.97 -17.09 -1.14
N GLY A 130 -14.84 -18.01 -1.56
CA GLY A 130 -14.74 -19.43 -1.23
C GLY A 130 -13.60 -20.16 -1.95
N THR A 131 -13.06 -19.58 -3.04
CA THR A 131 -12.04 -20.21 -3.90
C THR A 131 -11.03 -19.17 -4.41
N PRO A 132 -10.31 -18.47 -3.52
CA PRO A 132 -9.37 -17.44 -3.94
C PRO A 132 -8.21 -18.04 -4.76
N GLY A 133 -7.79 -17.33 -5.79
CA GLY A 133 -6.74 -17.78 -6.71
C GLY A 133 -5.31 -17.66 -6.18
N TYR A 134 -5.12 -17.24 -4.93
CA TYR A 134 -3.83 -17.10 -4.27
C TYR A 134 -3.97 -17.17 -2.74
N PRO A 135 -2.93 -17.60 -2.01
CA PRO A 135 -2.94 -17.59 -0.55
C PRO A 135 -2.65 -16.18 -0.01
N PHE A 136 -3.55 -15.59 0.77
CA PHE A 136 -3.39 -14.26 1.35
C PHE A 136 -2.88 -14.35 2.79
N GLY A 137 -1.66 -13.92 3.03
CA GLY A 137 -0.97 -14.00 4.32
C GLY A 137 -1.19 -12.78 5.22
N GLY A 138 -1.52 -11.61 4.67
CA GLY A 138 -1.77 -10.42 5.48
C GLY A 138 -1.61 -9.09 4.75
N LEU A 139 -1.83 -8.02 5.52
CA LEU A 139 -1.82 -6.64 5.07
C LEU A 139 -0.93 -5.79 5.96
N ILE A 140 -0.12 -4.94 5.34
CA ILE A 140 0.61 -3.85 5.98
C ILE A 140 0.03 -2.55 5.43
N ALA A 141 -0.50 -1.70 6.31
CA ALA A 141 -1.11 -0.43 5.98
C ALA A 141 -0.31 0.72 6.61
N SER A 142 0.04 1.73 5.84
CA SER A 142 0.75 2.92 6.32
C SER A 142 0.15 4.22 5.79
N GLY A 143 0.16 5.28 6.61
CA GLY A 143 -0.23 6.61 6.18
C GLY A 143 -1.71 6.77 5.82
N MET A 144 -2.60 6.04 6.50
CA MET A 144 -4.06 6.16 6.37
C MET A 144 -4.70 6.05 7.76
N GLY A 145 -5.23 7.15 8.28
CA GLY A 145 -5.94 7.23 9.55
C GLY A 145 -7.46 7.29 9.37
N ASP A 146 -8.16 7.41 10.48
CA ASP A 146 -9.63 7.58 10.54
C ASP A 146 -10.04 9.05 10.66
N VAL A 147 -9.22 9.87 11.31
CA VAL A 147 -9.49 11.30 11.50
C VAL A 147 -8.54 12.13 10.64
N GLN A 148 -9.13 12.92 9.75
CA GLN A 148 -8.35 13.88 8.96
C GLN A 148 -7.74 14.95 9.87
N SER A 149 -6.50 15.36 9.57
CA SER A 149 -5.82 16.40 10.29
C SER A 149 -6.53 17.76 10.12
N LYS A 150 -6.42 18.60 11.12
CA LYS A 150 -6.94 20.00 11.04
C LYS A 150 -6.28 20.81 9.94
N ALA A 151 -5.01 20.50 9.63
CA ALA A 151 -4.26 21.17 8.57
C ALA A 151 -4.88 20.94 7.18
N MET A 152 -5.45 19.75 6.97
CA MET A 152 -6.12 19.39 5.70
C MET A 152 -7.63 19.70 5.69
N SER A 153 -8.20 20.04 6.85
CA SER A 153 -9.63 20.38 6.93
C SER A 153 -9.94 21.58 6.05
N GLY A 154 -10.72 21.35 4.97
CA GLY A 154 -11.09 22.38 4.00
C GLY A 154 -10.06 22.65 2.90
N ILE A 155 -8.92 21.95 2.86
CA ILE A 155 -7.97 22.03 1.74
C ILE A 155 -8.34 20.94 0.74
N ILE A 156 -8.73 21.36 -0.47
CA ILE A 156 -8.89 20.46 -1.61
C ILE A 156 -7.65 20.67 -2.50
N PRO A 157 -6.74 19.69 -2.59
CA PRO A 157 -5.61 19.79 -3.51
C PRO A 157 -6.10 20.02 -4.94
N SER A 158 -5.44 20.90 -5.66
CA SER A 158 -5.75 21.14 -7.06
C SER A 158 -5.23 19.98 -7.92
N TYR A 159 -6.11 19.41 -8.73
CA TYR A 159 -5.77 18.40 -9.72
C TYR A 159 -6.17 18.90 -11.10
N PRO A 160 -5.32 19.69 -11.78
CA PRO A 160 -5.56 20.05 -13.17
C PRO A 160 -5.94 18.83 -14.00
N THR A 161 -7.03 18.95 -14.74
CA THR A 161 -7.58 17.86 -15.55
C THR A 161 -6.63 17.46 -16.67
N VAL A 162 -6.33 16.19 -16.77
CA VAL A 162 -5.56 15.59 -17.89
C VAL A 162 -6.53 15.05 -18.92
N ASP A 163 -7.59 14.36 -18.49
CA ASP A 163 -8.69 13.88 -19.30
C ASP A 163 -9.99 13.84 -18.45
N GLU A 164 -11.07 13.27 -19.00
CA GLU A 164 -12.37 13.20 -18.35
C GLU A 164 -12.34 12.60 -16.93
N ASN A 165 -11.43 11.69 -16.66
CA ASN A 165 -11.39 10.90 -15.43
C ASN A 165 -10.12 11.05 -14.62
N HIS A 166 -9.13 11.78 -15.14
CA HIS A 166 -7.81 11.85 -14.52
C HIS A 166 -7.34 13.29 -14.33
N GLY A 167 -6.60 13.50 -13.25
CA GLY A 167 -5.92 14.74 -12.92
C GLY A 167 -4.46 14.51 -12.57
N LEU A 168 -3.67 15.57 -12.63
CA LEU A 168 -2.26 15.55 -12.25
C LEU A 168 -2.01 16.64 -11.21
N CYS A 169 -1.63 16.22 -9.99
CA CYS A 169 -1.23 17.18 -8.96
C CYS A 169 0.04 17.93 -9.41
N PRO A 170 0.09 19.28 -9.33
CA PRO A 170 1.34 20.01 -9.57
C PRO A 170 2.44 19.51 -8.63
N VAL A 171 3.66 19.35 -9.17
CA VAL A 171 4.79 18.73 -8.45
C VAL A 171 5.11 19.48 -7.16
N ASP A 172 5.16 20.80 -7.21
CA ASP A 172 5.43 21.65 -6.06
C ASP A 172 4.36 21.53 -4.97
N GLN A 173 3.10 21.45 -5.35
CA GLN A 173 2.00 21.24 -4.42
C GLN A 173 2.07 19.83 -3.82
N LYS A 174 2.31 18.80 -4.63
CA LYS A 174 2.50 17.44 -4.13
C LYS A 174 3.65 17.37 -3.13
N ASP A 175 4.79 17.92 -3.47
CA ASP A 175 5.98 17.89 -2.62
C ASP A 175 5.77 18.62 -1.28
N ALA A 176 5.02 19.72 -1.30
CA ALA A 176 4.69 20.44 -0.08
C ALA A 176 3.86 19.62 0.92
N PHE A 177 3.04 18.68 0.45
CA PHE A 177 2.28 17.76 1.31
C PHE A 177 3.08 16.50 1.66
N MET A 178 3.85 15.96 0.73
CA MET A 178 4.46 14.64 0.87
C MET A 178 5.80 14.65 1.58
N PHE A 179 6.51 15.80 1.55
CA PHE A 179 7.87 15.91 2.07
C PHE A 179 7.99 16.96 3.18
N LYS A 180 8.31 16.51 4.39
CA LYS A 180 8.67 17.43 5.49
C LYS A 180 10.15 17.78 5.39
N PRO A 181 10.54 19.08 5.42
CA PRO A 181 11.94 19.48 5.41
C PRO A 181 12.77 18.80 6.51
N GLY A 182 13.95 18.30 6.16
CA GLY A 182 14.85 17.61 7.08
C GLY A 182 14.60 16.11 7.24
N THR A 183 13.52 15.56 6.65
CA THR A 183 13.19 14.13 6.75
C THR A 183 13.64 13.30 5.54
N TYR A 184 14.13 13.93 4.49
CA TYR A 184 14.54 13.30 3.23
C TYR A 184 15.85 13.87 2.70
N ALA A 185 16.55 13.13 1.85
CA ALA A 185 17.72 13.64 1.14
C ALA A 185 17.30 14.56 -0.01
N LEU A 186 18.02 15.67 -0.23
CA LEU A 186 17.74 16.61 -1.33
C LEU A 186 17.71 15.94 -2.71
N ALA A 187 18.40 14.82 -2.89
CA ALA A 187 18.34 14.03 -4.11
C ALA A 187 16.92 13.52 -4.41
N MET A 188 16.06 13.32 -3.39
CA MET A 188 14.68 12.87 -3.55
C MET A 188 13.83 13.91 -4.31
N LEU A 189 14.04 15.20 -4.05
CA LEU A 189 13.32 16.26 -4.78
C LEU A 189 13.63 16.28 -6.28
N LYS A 190 14.81 15.78 -6.68
CA LYS A 190 15.15 15.65 -8.10
C LYS A 190 14.35 14.57 -8.82
N GLU A 191 13.81 13.62 -8.03
CA GLU A 191 12.96 12.54 -8.53
C GLU A 191 11.47 12.91 -8.55
N SER A 192 11.08 14.04 -7.97
CA SER A 192 9.67 14.43 -7.76
C SER A 192 8.85 14.41 -9.06
N SER A 193 9.41 14.93 -10.17
CA SER A 193 8.72 14.91 -11.45
C SER A 193 8.56 13.49 -12.01
N ARG A 194 9.57 12.63 -11.86
CA ARG A 194 9.52 11.23 -12.28
C ARG A 194 8.51 10.43 -11.46
N LEU A 195 8.42 10.73 -10.18
CA LEU A 195 7.51 10.08 -9.23
C LEU A 195 6.10 10.70 -9.22
N ASN A 196 5.80 11.64 -10.13
CA ASN A 196 4.48 12.28 -10.19
C ASN A 196 3.60 11.59 -11.22
N ALA A 197 2.65 10.80 -10.75
CA ALA A 197 1.74 10.05 -11.59
C ALA A 197 0.36 10.74 -11.73
N ILE A 198 -0.25 10.54 -12.89
CA ILE A 198 -1.64 10.89 -13.16
C ILE A 198 -2.54 10.06 -12.23
N CYS A 199 -3.52 10.72 -11.61
CA CYS A 199 -4.43 10.11 -10.65
C CYS A 199 -5.83 9.92 -11.24
N PRO A 200 -6.51 8.80 -10.98
CA PRO A 200 -7.93 8.66 -11.24
C PRO A 200 -8.72 9.55 -10.26
N MET A 201 -9.43 10.53 -10.77
CA MET A 201 -10.20 11.48 -9.95
C MET A 201 -11.30 10.83 -9.10
N PRO A 202 -11.97 9.74 -9.55
CA PRO A 202 -12.91 9.02 -8.69
C PRO A 202 -12.28 8.45 -7.42
N GLU A 203 -10.98 8.09 -7.40
CA GLU A 203 -10.32 7.68 -6.17
C GLU A 203 -10.11 8.87 -5.21
N ILE A 204 -9.64 9.99 -5.75
CA ILE A 204 -9.36 11.20 -4.95
C ILE A 204 -10.64 11.72 -4.30
N ILE A 205 -11.73 11.79 -5.07
CA ILE A 205 -13.04 12.25 -4.58
C ILE A 205 -13.64 11.19 -3.64
N GLY A 206 -13.61 9.93 -4.04
CA GLY A 206 -14.18 8.80 -3.31
C GLY A 206 -13.51 8.55 -1.95
N PHE A 207 -12.27 8.99 -1.77
CA PHE A 207 -11.62 8.94 -0.45
C PHE A 207 -12.50 9.60 0.63
N ALA A 208 -12.92 10.85 0.43
CA ALA A 208 -13.70 11.57 1.43
C ALA A 208 -15.19 11.20 1.44
N THR A 209 -15.76 10.86 0.28
CA THR A 209 -17.21 10.67 0.10
C THR A 209 -17.67 9.23 0.22
N GLU A 210 -16.81 8.26 -0.11
CA GLU A 210 -17.15 6.85 -0.20
C GLU A 210 -16.36 5.98 0.79
N TRP A 211 -15.06 6.29 1.00
CA TRP A 211 -14.23 5.50 1.89
C TRP A 211 -14.37 5.90 3.36
N MET A 212 -14.04 7.15 3.69
CA MET A 212 -14.00 7.63 5.08
C MET A 212 -15.29 7.39 5.87
N PRO A 213 -16.49 7.55 5.28
CA PRO A 213 -17.74 7.32 6.04
C PRO A 213 -18.03 5.87 6.41
N ILE A 214 -17.46 4.88 5.69
CA ILE A 214 -17.92 3.48 5.78
C ILE A 214 -16.81 2.44 5.95
N TRP A 215 -15.53 2.81 5.91
CA TRP A 215 -14.45 1.82 5.85
C TRP A 215 -14.41 0.89 7.06
N LYS A 216 -14.72 1.40 8.26
CA LYS A 216 -14.74 0.62 9.50
C LYS A 216 -15.91 -0.35 9.58
N GLU A 217 -17.04 -0.03 8.98
CA GLU A 217 -18.24 -0.85 8.98
C GLU A 217 -18.30 -1.81 7.82
N LYS A 218 -17.81 -1.40 6.64
CA LYS A 218 -17.91 -2.18 5.39
C LYS A 218 -16.69 -3.05 5.15
N TRP A 219 -15.49 -2.48 5.30
CA TRP A 219 -14.29 -3.09 4.73
C TRP A 219 -13.38 -3.78 5.73
N THR A 220 -13.25 -3.28 6.95
CA THR A 220 -12.36 -3.89 7.94
C THR A 220 -12.93 -5.12 8.63
N PRO A 221 -14.25 -5.21 8.96
CA PRO A 221 -14.75 -6.39 9.67
C PRO A 221 -14.60 -7.71 8.92
N PRO A 222 -14.72 -7.77 7.57
CA PRO A 222 -14.50 -9.04 6.87
C PRO A 222 -13.05 -9.52 6.84
N VAL A 223 -12.06 -8.64 7.08
CA VAL A 223 -10.64 -9.00 7.03
C VAL A 223 -10.30 -9.99 8.14
N LYS A 224 -9.86 -11.19 7.78
CA LYS A 224 -9.44 -12.26 8.70
C LYS A 224 -7.92 -12.38 8.83
N ALA A 225 -7.20 -12.02 7.78
CA ALA A 225 -5.74 -12.10 7.75
C ALA A 225 -5.07 -11.14 8.73
N PRO A 226 -3.83 -11.39 9.18
CA PRO A 226 -3.07 -10.45 10.00
C PRO A 226 -2.94 -9.07 9.36
N VAL A 227 -3.01 -8.03 10.18
CA VAL A 227 -2.86 -6.64 9.75
C VAL A 227 -1.80 -5.95 10.61
N MET A 228 -0.86 -5.24 9.98
CA MET A 228 -0.05 -4.21 10.64
C MET A 228 -0.54 -2.85 10.16
N HIS A 229 -1.04 -2.03 11.08
CA HIS A 229 -1.52 -0.69 10.78
C HIS A 229 -0.61 0.35 11.44
N SER A 230 0.01 1.19 10.62
CA SER A 230 1.01 2.15 11.09
C SER A 230 0.67 3.55 10.64
N LEU A 231 0.75 4.50 11.57
CA LEU A 231 0.68 5.92 11.29
C LEU A 231 2.06 6.55 11.44
N VAL A 232 2.25 7.69 10.83
CA VAL A 232 3.46 8.51 10.93
C VAL A 232 3.12 9.79 11.67
N GLU A 233 3.95 10.19 12.64
CA GLU A 233 3.63 11.30 13.55
C GLU A 233 3.50 12.65 12.82
N ASP A 234 4.30 12.85 11.78
CA ASP A 234 4.30 14.07 10.97
C ASP A 234 3.43 13.93 9.71
N ASP A 235 2.25 13.30 9.85
CA ASP A 235 1.32 13.14 8.74
C ASP A 235 0.50 14.44 8.52
N PRO A 236 0.55 15.05 7.33
CA PRO A 236 -0.27 16.24 7.07
C PRO A 236 -1.76 15.92 6.86
N PHE A 237 -2.10 14.66 6.50
CA PHE A 237 -3.45 14.28 6.10
C PHE A 237 -4.29 13.76 7.27
N PHE A 238 -3.67 13.12 8.25
CA PHE A 238 -4.37 12.45 9.35
C PHE A 238 -3.86 12.90 10.72
N GLU A 239 -4.72 12.88 11.71
CA GLU A 239 -4.29 12.86 13.10
C GLU A 239 -3.46 11.59 13.32
N ALA A 240 -2.35 11.71 14.05
CA ALA A 240 -1.42 10.61 14.24
C ALA A 240 -0.93 10.58 15.69
N ASP A 241 -1.71 9.94 16.53
CA ASP A 241 -1.37 9.66 17.92
C ASP A 241 -1.75 8.21 18.30
N GLU A 242 -1.44 7.80 19.51
CA GLU A 242 -1.76 6.45 20.00
C GLU A 242 -3.27 6.16 20.01
N LYS A 243 -4.11 7.18 20.22
CA LYS A 243 -5.57 7.04 20.21
C LYS A 243 -6.08 6.77 18.80
N GLU A 244 -5.50 7.45 17.82
CA GLU A 244 -5.85 7.27 16.43
C GLU A 244 -5.43 5.87 15.95
N ILE A 245 -4.24 5.40 16.32
CA ILE A 245 -3.81 4.03 16.05
C ILE A 245 -4.77 3.02 16.68
N ASP A 246 -5.10 3.18 17.96
CA ASP A 246 -6.02 2.29 18.66
C ASP A 246 -7.39 2.25 17.99
N ARG A 247 -7.88 3.39 17.49
CA ARG A 247 -9.13 3.48 16.72
C ARG A 247 -9.07 2.69 15.42
N CYS A 248 -7.99 2.85 14.66
CA CYS A 248 -7.80 2.14 13.40
C CYS A 248 -7.65 0.62 13.61
N VAL A 249 -6.86 0.22 14.60
CA VAL A 249 -6.63 -1.20 14.93
C VAL A 249 -7.92 -1.90 15.33
N ARG A 250 -8.74 -1.27 16.18
CA ARG A 250 -10.02 -1.83 16.63
C ARG A 250 -11.05 -2.02 15.53
N ALA A 251 -10.90 -1.37 14.40
CA ALA A 251 -11.79 -1.56 13.26
C ALA A 251 -11.69 -2.98 12.65
N PHE A 252 -10.52 -3.64 12.76
CA PHE A 252 -10.29 -4.98 12.21
C PHE A 252 -10.76 -6.09 13.17
N THR A 253 -12.04 -6.11 13.45
CA THR A 253 -12.65 -6.93 14.52
C THR A 253 -12.50 -8.44 14.36
N ASN A 254 -12.31 -8.96 13.16
CA ASN A 254 -12.18 -10.39 12.87
C ASN A 254 -10.77 -10.80 12.39
N SER A 255 -9.83 -9.86 12.32
CA SER A 255 -8.44 -10.20 12.04
C SER A 255 -7.85 -11.05 13.17
N VAL A 256 -7.09 -12.08 12.79
CA VAL A 256 -6.44 -12.99 13.77
C VAL A 256 -5.28 -12.33 14.52
N ARG A 257 -4.78 -11.19 14.03
CA ARG A 257 -3.72 -10.37 14.63
C ARG A 257 -3.79 -8.96 14.06
N VAL A 258 -3.75 -7.95 14.90
CA VAL A 258 -3.62 -6.55 14.47
C VAL A 258 -2.53 -5.88 15.29
N ASP A 259 -1.46 -5.46 14.61
CA ASP A 259 -0.34 -4.74 15.21
C ASP A 259 -0.48 -3.26 14.86
N GLY A 260 -0.65 -2.40 15.85
CA GLY A 260 -0.69 -0.95 15.70
C GLY A 260 0.64 -0.29 16.03
N SER A 261 1.01 0.78 15.32
CA SER A 261 2.22 1.53 15.66
C SER A 261 2.27 2.94 15.13
N LEU A 262 2.92 3.82 15.90
CA LEU A 262 3.27 5.16 15.50
C LEU A 262 4.76 5.24 15.16
N LEU A 263 5.10 5.75 13.96
CA LEU A 263 6.46 6.05 13.57
C LEU A 263 6.77 7.50 13.96
N CYS A 264 7.50 7.66 15.06
CA CYS A 264 7.82 8.98 15.60
C CYS A 264 8.64 9.80 14.61
N SER A 265 8.25 11.08 14.44
CA SER A 265 8.88 12.07 13.57
C SER A 265 9.01 11.66 12.10
N ALA A 266 8.35 10.59 11.67
CA ALA A 266 8.35 10.15 10.29
C ALA A 266 7.32 10.96 9.47
N PRO A 267 7.64 11.34 8.21
CA PRO A 267 6.74 12.05 7.31
C PRO A 267 5.77 11.09 6.64
N HIS A 268 4.72 11.63 5.99
CA HIS A 268 3.71 10.85 5.27
C HIS A 268 4.33 9.81 4.33
N CYS A 269 5.20 10.23 3.43
CA CYS A 269 5.92 9.33 2.52
C CYS A 269 7.14 8.69 3.22
N VAL A 270 6.89 7.82 4.20
CA VAL A 270 7.93 7.19 5.01
C VAL A 270 8.95 6.42 4.15
N GLU A 271 8.50 5.79 3.07
CA GLU A 271 9.32 5.03 2.13
C GLU A 271 10.28 5.91 1.32
N LEU A 272 9.99 7.21 1.20
CA LEU A 272 10.83 8.22 0.51
C LEU A 272 11.67 9.05 1.46
N SER A 273 11.78 8.64 2.72
CA SER A 273 12.39 9.40 3.81
C SER A 273 13.59 8.67 4.43
N HIS A 274 14.24 9.32 5.40
CA HIS A 274 15.34 8.72 6.18
C HIS A 274 14.89 7.50 6.99
N TRP A 275 13.59 7.32 7.24
CA TRP A 275 13.01 6.15 7.91
C TRP A 275 12.83 4.94 7.00
N ALA A 276 12.97 5.08 5.68
CA ALA A 276 12.63 4.05 4.69
C ALA A 276 13.16 2.66 5.03
N GLN A 277 14.46 2.53 5.33
CA GLN A 277 15.06 1.21 5.56
C GLN A 277 14.62 0.59 6.90
N GLY A 278 14.46 1.41 7.94
CA GLY A 278 13.90 0.94 9.22
C GLY A 278 12.44 0.50 9.07
N TRP A 279 11.68 1.24 8.29
CA TRP A 279 10.29 0.90 7.95
C TRP A 279 10.22 -0.41 7.15
N TYR A 280 11.00 -0.55 6.07
CA TYR A 280 11.04 -1.80 5.31
C TYR A 280 11.47 -3.00 6.16
N ALA A 281 12.50 -2.87 6.99
CA ALA A 281 12.91 -3.95 7.87
C ALA A 281 11.77 -4.43 8.77
N ARG A 282 10.94 -3.52 9.26
CA ARG A 282 9.76 -3.82 10.06
C ARG A 282 8.65 -4.49 9.24
N CYS A 283 8.37 -3.97 8.03
CA CYS A 283 7.40 -4.57 7.12
C CYS A 283 7.77 -6.00 6.74
N PHE A 284 9.02 -6.23 6.39
CA PHE A 284 9.53 -7.55 6.04
C PHE A 284 9.55 -8.50 7.24
N GLY A 285 9.90 -8.00 8.43
CA GLY A 285 9.82 -8.77 9.68
C GLY A 285 8.40 -9.27 9.96
N PHE A 286 7.43 -8.36 9.94
CA PHE A 286 6.01 -8.71 10.10
C PHE A 286 5.54 -9.70 9.03
N ALA A 287 5.91 -9.48 7.76
CA ALA A 287 5.52 -10.35 6.66
C ALA A 287 6.09 -11.78 6.82
N MET A 288 7.33 -11.92 7.27
CA MET A 288 7.94 -13.21 7.56
C MET A 288 7.27 -13.93 8.74
N GLU A 289 6.94 -13.23 9.83
CA GLU A 289 6.17 -13.80 10.94
C GLU A 289 4.80 -14.32 10.48
N CYS A 290 4.09 -13.54 9.66
CA CYS A 290 2.80 -13.95 9.10
C CYS A 290 2.93 -15.18 8.20
N SER A 291 3.99 -15.24 7.40
CA SER A 291 4.30 -16.37 6.52
C SER A 291 4.51 -17.68 7.29
N VAL A 292 5.28 -17.64 8.40
CA VAL A 292 5.43 -18.80 9.29
C VAL A 292 4.07 -19.24 9.86
N ASN A 293 3.30 -18.30 10.42
CA ASN A 293 2.00 -18.59 11.00
C ASN A 293 0.99 -19.12 9.98
N PHE A 294 1.09 -18.68 8.73
CA PHE A 294 0.27 -19.17 7.64
C PHE A 294 0.53 -20.66 7.36
N SER A 295 1.80 -21.08 7.35
CA SER A 295 2.19 -22.47 7.12
C SER A 295 1.87 -23.40 8.30
N VAL A 296 2.02 -22.92 9.54
CA VAL A 296 1.77 -23.75 10.74
C VAL A 296 0.29 -24.02 10.97
N LYS A 297 -0.60 -23.17 10.46
CA LYS A 297 -2.04 -23.30 10.60
C LYS A 297 -2.74 -23.95 9.40
N ALA A 298 -2.03 -24.12 8.28
CA ALA A 298 -2.52 -24.81 7.10
C ALA A 298 -2.33 -26.33 7.22
#